data_01da55143c775c2e6c2a27affd6f34a9
#
_entry.id   01da55143c775c2e6c2a27affd6f34a9
#
_cell.length_a   1.000
_cell.length_b   1.000
_cell.length_c   1.000
_cell.angle_alpha   90.00
_cell.angle_beta   90.00
_cell.angle_gamma   90.00
#
_symmetry.space_group_name_H-M   'P 1'
#
loop_
_entity.id
_entity.type
_entity.pdbx_description
1 polymer ?
#
loop_
_entity_poly.entity_id
_entity_poly.type
_entity_poly.pdbx_seq_one_letter_code
_entity_poly.pdbx_strand_id
1 'polypeptide(L)'
;MKLKKDQIKILIIVLFVLLIVGLLLIVVISGNKDKGTFIKYKDFYSLLDEGKIEIVSLDTDYVYYERDGEKFYTNNPKSDSFREELLKKDVYVEDTFDDEDLNLIYDIIFNIMFFGMIIGIITVLVGYKIKNGFRVVRHTGVKFSDVAGLDDLKEDLMQVVDILNNPSKFTSKGIRPPRGIILEGPPGNGKTLIAKALAEEANINFIATRGADFQSAFMSMGSRKIKDLFRTALRHKPCIVFIDEFDGIAERRNYAGTGVDKENNRIITSMLSEMDGFNSKDGVLIIGATNSYNSLEPALIRPGRFDIKYTVPNPDLETRIKLIEIYTKKRQVDESIPKENLANAFETLSSSAVETILNEAQMLASLNNHDKILEDDLILASNKTNLPINISKLRRKK
;
A
#
# COMPACT_ATOMS: atom_id res chain seq x y z
N MET A 1 -16.40 9.89 -6.87
CA MET A 1 -16.77 8.46 -6.82
C MET A 1 -15.49 7.63 -6.69
N LYS A 2 -15.23 6.98 -5.52
CA LYS A 2 -13.98 6.22 -5.29
C LYS A 2 -14.18 4.79 -5.77
N LEU A 3 -13.57 4.42 -6.88
CA LEU A 3 -13.56 3.04 -7.36
C LEU A 3 -12.88 2.11 -6.33
N LYS A 4 -13.51 0.99 -5.98
CA LYS A 4 -12.90 -0.03 -5.11
C LYS A 4 -11.73 -0.70 -5.87
N LYS A 5 -10.73 -1.23 -5.14
CA LYS A 5 -9.50 -1.83 -5.69
C LYS A 5 -9.78 -2.91 -6.74
N ASP A 6 -10.86 -3.65 -6.55
CA ASP A 6 -11.30 -4.70 -7.49
C ASP A 6 -11.94 -4.11 -8.76
N GLN A 7 -12.61 -2.96 -8.66
CA GLN A 7 -13.16 -2.26 -9.81
C GLN A 7 -12.07 -1.71 -10.75
N ILE A 8 -10.92 -1.31 -10.19
CA ILE A 8 -9.77 -0.85 -10.97
C ILE A 8 -9.12 -2.02 -11.72
N LYS A 9 -8.97 -3.19 -11.08
CA LYS A 9 -8.47 -4.40 -11.75
C LYS A 9 -9.41 -4.84 -12.89
N ILE A 10 -10.71 -4.82 -12.62
CA ILE A 10 -11.73 -5.15 -13.64
C ILE A 10 -11.65 -4.16 -14.81
N LEU A 11 -11.52 -2.87 -14.55
CA LEU A 11 -11.39 -1.84 -15.59
C LEU A 11 -10.16 -2.05 -16.47
N ILE A 12 -8.99 -2.41 -15.88
CA ILE A 12 -7.77 -2.71 -16.63
C ILE A 12 -7.96 -3.96 -17.50
N ILE A 13 -8.58 -5.00 -16.95
CA ILE A 13 -8.86 -6.24 -17.70
C ILE A 13 -9.81 -5.96 -18.84
N VAL A 14 -10.89 -5.20 -18.62
CA VAL A 14 -11.85 -4.83 -19.65
C VAL A 14 -11.19 -4.02 -20.78
N LEU A 15 -10.36 -3.03 -20.45
CA LEU A 15 -9.60 -2.25 -21.43
C LEU A 15 -8.65 -3.13 -22.26
N PHE A 16 -7.97 -4.09 -21.62
CA PHE A 16 -7.06 -5.02 -22.29
C PHE A 16 -7.84 -5.98 -23.21
N VAL A 17 -8.99 -6.48 -22.78
CA VAL A 17 -9.85 -7.34 -23.60
C VAL A 17 -10.40 -6.56 -24.80
N LEU A 18 -10.85 -5.33 -24.63
CA LEU A 18 -11.32 -4.48 -25.73
C LEU A 18 -10.23 -4.22 -26.77
N LEU A 19 -8.97 -4.04 -26.33
CA LEU A 19 -7.85 -3.86 -27.24
C LEU A 19 -7.56 -5.14 -28.05
N ILE A 20 -7.60 -6.30 -27.41
CA ILE A 20 -7.42 -7.59 -28.11
C ILE A 20 -8.56 -7.84 -29.11
N VAL A 21 -9.79 -7.56 -28.71
CA VAL A 21 -10.96 -7.71 -29.60
C VAL A 21 -10.88 -6.75 -30.79
N GLY A 22 -10.46 -5.50 -30.55
CA GLY A 22 -10.22 -4.53 -31.62
C GLY A 22 -9.16 -4.98 -32.62
N LEU A 23 -8.03 -5.49 -32.12
CA LEU A 23 -6.96 -6.07 -32.96
C LEU A 23 -7.44 -7.29 -33.77
N LEU A 24 -8.18 -8.19 -33.15
CA LEU A 24 -8.76 -9.35 -33.82
C LEU A 24 -9.76 -8.95 -34.90
N LEU A 25 -10.61 -7.96 -34.65
CA LEU A 25 -11.54 -7.42 -35.64
C LEU A 25 -10.81 -6.82 -36.84
N ILE A 26 -9.74 -6.06 -36.62
CA ILE A 26 -8.91 -5.52 -37.71
C ILE A 26 -8.31 -6.65 -38.56
N VAL A 27 -7.76 -7.69 -37.92
CA VAL A 27 -7.18 -8.85 -38.63
C VAL A 27 -8.24 -9.62 -39.44
N VAL A 28 -9.45 -9.81 -38.87
CA VAL A 28 -10.55 -10.51 -39.54
C VAL A 28 -11.07 -9.72 -40.74
N ILE A 29 -11.25 -8.40 -40.60
CA ILE A 29 -11.71 -7.54 -41.69
C ILE A 29 -10.65 -7.43 -42.78
N SER A 30 -9.36 -7.31 -42.44
CA SER A 30 -8.27 -7.23 -43.38
C SER A 30 -7.96 -8.58 -44.11
N GLY A 31 -8.28 -9.70 -43.44
CA GLY A 31 -7.98 -11.05 -43.97
C GLY A 31 -9.02 -11.62 -44.94
N ASN A 32 -10.17 -11.02 -45.11
CA ASN A 32 -11.32 -11.63 -45.81
C ASN A 32 -11.61 -10.98 -47.17
N LYS A 33 -10.58 -10.52 -47.89
CA LYS A 33 -10.73 -10.17 -49.31
C LYS A 33 -10.59 -11.44 -50.14
N ASP A 34 -11.71 -11.95 -50.63
CA ASP A 34 -11.71 -13.02 -51.63
C ASP A 34 -11.19 -12.45 -52.97
N LYS A 35 -9.89 -12.65 -53.21
CA LYS A 35 -9.19 -12.06 -54.36
C LYS A 35 -9.59 -12.68 -55.69
N GLY A 36 -10.36 -13.76 -55.68
CA GLY A 36 -10.69 -14.51 -56.86
C GLY A 36 -9.51 -15.31 -57.42
N THR A 37 -9.61 -15.73 -58.71
CA THR A 37 -8.60 -16.56 -59.36
C THR A 37 -7.64 -15.70 -60.18
N PHE A 38 -6.34 -15.91 -60.03
CA PHE A 38 -5.32 -15.21 -60.82
C PHE A 38 -5.28 -15.68 -62.25
N ILE A 39 -5.34 -14.75 -63.22
CA ILE A 39 -5.17 -15.01 -64.65
C ILE A 39 -3.99 -14.19 -65.18
N LYS A 40 -3.28 -14.74 -66.14
CA LYS A 40 -2.19 -14.02 -66.82
C LYS A 40 -2.73 -12.83 -67.61
N TYR A 41 -1.99 -11.74 -67.62
CA TYR A 41 -2.37 -10.49 -68.29
C TYR A 41 -2.71 -10.72 -69.76
N LYS A 42 -2.01 -11.62 -70.47
CA LYS A 42 -2.29 -11.98 -71.86
C LYS A 42 -3.68 -12.59 -72.07
N ASP A 43 -4.08 -13.46 -71.16
CA ASP A 43 -5.37 -14.16 -71.22
C ASP A 43 -6.51 -13.17 -70.86
N PHE A 44 -6.30 -12.27 -69.89
CA PHE A 44 -7.18 -11.15 -69.61
C PHE A 44 -7.38 -10.26 -70.84
N TYR A 45 -6.28 -9.93 -71.54
CA TYR A 45 -6.34 -9.03 -72.69
C TYR A 45 -7.10 -9.67 -73.88
N SER A 46 -6.96 -10.99 -74.08
CA SER A 46 -7.73 -11.71 -75.10
C SER A 46 -9.24 -11.71 -74.80
N LEU A 47 -9.62 -11.84 -73.54
CA LEU A 47 -11.00 -11.77 -73.06
C LEU A 47 -11.58 -10.36 -73.20
N LEU A 48 -10.73 -9.36 -73.03
CA LEU A 48 -11.07 -7.94 -73.22
C LEU A 48 -11.34 -7.65 -74.70
N ASP A 49 -10.49 -8.20 -75.61
CA ASP A 49 -10.66 -8.08 -77.08
C ASP A 49 -11.93 -8.79 -77.59
N GLU A 50 -12.31 -9.87 -76.94
CA GLU A 50 -13.54 -10.63 -77.25
C GLU A 50 -14.83 -9.97 -76.70
N GLY A 51 -14.73 -8.84 -75.98
CA GLY A 51 -15.87 -8.14 -75.39
C GLY A 51 -16.53 -8.92 -74.26
N LYS A 52 -15.83 -9.80 -73.58
CA LYS A 52 -16.34 -10.68 -72.50
C LYS A 52 -16.18 -10.10 -71.10
N ILE A 53 -15.67 -8.88 -71.00
CA ILE A 53 -15.46 -8.17 -69.72
C ILE A 53 -16.22 -6.85 -69.80
N GLU A 54 -17.20 -6.70 -68.92
CA GLU A 54 -18.04 -5.50 -68.89
C GLU A 54 -17.62 -4.49 -67.83
N ILE A 55 -17.10 -4.99 -66.69
CA ILE A 55 -16.71 -4.19 -65.54
C ILE A 55 -15.34 -4.58 -65.07
N VAL A 56 -14.46 -3.61 -64.84
CA VAL A 56 -13.13 -3.77 -64.33
C VAL A 56 -12.89 -2.84 -63.17
N SER A 57 -12.44 -3.38 -62.03
CA SER A 57 -12.02 -2.57 -60.89
C SER A 57 -10.49 -2.47 -60.92
N LEU A 58 -9.98 -1.25 -60.97
CA LEU A 58 -8.56 -0.95 -60.96
C LEU A 58 -8.06 -0.71 -59.53
N ASP A 59 -7.06 -1.52 -59.11
CA ASP A 59 -6.29 -1.33 -57.89
C ASP A 59 -4.81 -0.99 -58.31
N THR A 60 -4.01 -0.50 -57.35
CA THR A 60 -2.62 -0.09 -57.58
C THR A 60 -1.78 -1.21 -58.21
N ASP A 61 -1.95 -2.46 -57.78
CA ASP A 61 -1.12 -3.59 -58.25
C ASP A 61 -1.91 -4.57 -59.13
N TYR A 62 -3.20 -4.62 -59.07
CA TYR A 62 -4.04 -5.61 -59.73
C TYR A 62 -5.23 -4.99 -60.44
N VAL A 63 -5.74 -5.72 -61.43
CA VAL A 63 -6.97 -5.44 -62.15
C VAL A 63 -7.91 -6.57 -61.81
N TYR A 64 -9.03 -6.26 -61.22
CA TYR A 64 -10.10 -7.21 -60.88
C TYR A 64 -11.23 -7.14 -61.85
N TYR A 65 -11.84 -8.25 -62.16
CA TYR A 65 -13.03 -8.32 -62.99
C TYR A 65 -13.85 -9.54 -62.62
N GLU A 66 -15.17 -9.47 -62.93
CA GLU A 66 -16.09 -10.56 -62.71
C GLU A 66 -16.59 -11.09 -64.09
N ARG A 67 -16.66 -12.41 -64.16
CA ARG A 67 -17.20 -13.09 -65.32
C ARG A 67 -17.94 -14.34 -64.87
N ASP A 68 -19.17 -14.54 -65.37
CA ASP A 68 -20.03 -15.68 -65.05
C ASP A 68 -20.26 -15.88 -63.54
N GLY A 69 -20.19 -14.81 -62.74
CA GLY A 69 -20.35 -14.84 -61.27
C GLY A 69 -19.08 -15.23 -60.51
N GLU A 70 -17.96 -15.43 -61.20
CA GLU A 70 -16.66 -15.71 -60.58
C GLU A 70 -15.71 -14.51 -60.71
N LYS A 71 -14.93 -14.26 -59.63
CA LYS A 71 -13.98 -13.15 -59.55
C LYS A 71 -12.60 -13.59 -60.05
N PHE A 72 -12.01 -12.75 -60.86
CA PHE A 72 -10.67 -12.95 -61.44
C PHE A 72 -9.84 -11.71 -61.22
N TYR A 73 -8.51 -11.89 -61.18
CA TYR A 73 -7.58 -10.77 -61.13
C TYR A 73 -6.32 -11.02 -61.93
N THR A 74 -5.70 -9.93 -62.43
CA THR A 74 -4.47 -9.92 -63.16
C THR A 74 -3.58 -8.75 -62.73
N ASN A 75 -2.33 -8.70 -63.14
CA ASN A 75 -1.44 -7.60 -62.84
C ASN A 75 -1.86 -6.32 -63.54
N ASN A 76 -1.84 -5.20 -62.82
CA ASN A 76 -2.06 -3.88 -63.40
C ASN A 76 -0.80 -3.43 -64.17
N PRO A 77 -0.87 -3.10 -65.45
CA PRO A 77 0.29 -2.64 -66.24
C PRO A 77 0.76 -1.25 -65.81
N LYS A 78 0.04 -0.54 -64.95
CA LYS A 78 0.40 0.81 -64.42
C LYS A 78 0.67 1.83 -65.55
N SER A 79 -0.02 1.72 -66.69
CA SER A 79 0.12 2.63 -67.83
C SER A 79 -1.05 3.60 -67.85
N ASP A 80 -0.79 4.88 -67.98
CA ASP A 80 -1.84 5.93 -68.09
C ASP A 80 -2.75 5.69 -69.30
N SER A 81 -2.22 5.06 -70.36
CA SER A 81 -3.01 4.70 -71.56
C SER A 81 -3.94 3.50 -71.35
N PHE A 82 -3.70 2.68 -70.32
CA PHE A 82 -4.51 1.46 -70.09
C PHE A 82 -5.95 1.77 -69.71
N ARG A 83 -6.16 2.77 -68.89
CA ARG A 83 -7.52 3.25 -68.53
C ARG A 83 -8.27 3.77 -69.77
N GLU A 84 -7.60 4.57 -70.60
CA GLU A 84 -8.21 5.06 -71.86
C GLU A 84 -8.52 3.91 -72.83
N GLU A 85 -7.74 2.88 -72.84
CA GLU A 85 -7.92 1.70 -73.69
C GLU A 85 -9.16 0.89 -73.23
N LEU A 86 -9.33 0.69 -71.90
CA LEU A 86 -10.51 0.05 -71.36
C LEU A 86 -11.80 0.83 -71.72
N LEU A 87 -11.78 2.15 -71.56
CA LEU A 87 -12.92 3.04 -71.91
C LEU A 87 -13.23 3.02 -73.41
N LYS A 88 -12.21 2.93 -74.28
CA LYS A 88 -12.41 2.82 -75.74
C LYS A 88 -13.04 1.49 -76.14
N LYS A 89 -12.93 0.47 -75.31
CA LYS A 89 -13.51 -0.87 -75.53
C LYS A 89 -14.89 -1.01 -74.80
N ASP A 90 -15.47 0.10 -74.36
CA ASP A 90 -16.77 0.18 -73.71
C ASP A 90 -16.86 -0.60 -72.39
N VAL A 91 -15.70 -0.72 -71.67
CA VAL A 91 -15.62 -1.38 -70.38
C VAL A 91 -15.83 -0.32 -69.27
N TYR A 92 -16.74 -0.63 -68.37
CA TYR A 92 -16.93 0.22 -67.19
C TYR A 92 -15.77 0.05 -66.19
N VAL A 93 -15.08 1.15 -65.89
CA VAL A 93 -13.93 1.16 -64.99
C VAL A 93 -14.37 1.70 -63.64
N GLU A 94 -14.38 0.84 -62.64
CA GLU A 94 -14.65 1.21 -61.26
C GLU A 94 -13.30 1.42 -60.55
N ASP A 95 -13.11 2.59 -59.98
CA ASP A 95 -11.97 2.82 -59.08
C ASP A 95 -12.27 2.15 -57.75
N THR A 96 -11.49 1.15 -57.37
CA THR A 96 -11.55 0.66 -55.99
C THR A 96 -11.07 1.78 -55.08
N PHE A 97 -11.80 2.02 -53.98
CA PHE A 97 -11.29 2.90 -52.92
C PHE A 97 -9.89 2.49 -52.59
N ASP A 98 -8.93 3.40 -52.71
CA ASP A 98 -7.52 3.13 -52.43
C ASP A 98 -7.43 2.52 -51.02
N ASP A 99 -6.77 1.34 -50.92
CA ASP A 99 -6.51 0.72 -49.63
C ASP A 99 -5.68 1.66 -48.72
N GLU A 100 -5.08 2.71 -49.24
CA GLU A 100 -4.40 3.79 -48.51
C GLU A 100 -5.37 4.57 -47.61
N ASP A 101 -6.60 4.92 -48.09
CA ASP A 101 -7.56 5.64 -47.25
C ASP A 101 -8.13 4.78 -46.11
N LEU A 102 -8.34 3.50 -46.37
CA LEU A 102 -8.74 2.55 -45.32
C LEU A 102 -7.61 2.31 -44.31
N ASN A 103 -6.38 2.20 -44.75
CA ASN A 103 -5.21 2.05 -43.89
C ASN A 103 -5.00 3.30 -43.01
N LEU A 104 -5.19 4.50 -43.57
CA LEU A 104 -5.15 5.75 -42.82
C LEU A 104 -6.20 5.79 -41.71
N ILE A 105 -7.42 5.35 -41.98
CA ILE A 105 -8.52 5.26 -40.99
C ILE A 105 -8.15 4.25 -39.89
N TYR A 106 -7.61 3.08 -40.24
CA TYR A 106 -7.13 2.08 -39.28
C TYR A 106 -6.02 2.62 -38.39
N ASP A 107 -5.04 3.33 -38.95
CA ASP A 107 -3.96 3.96 -38.19
C ASP A 107 -4.46 5.02 -37.24
N ILE A 108 -5.43 5.83 -37.64
CA ILE A 108 -6.05 6.84 -36.77
C ILE A 108 -6.77 6.16 -35.60
N ILE A 109 -7.59 5.14 -35.87
CA ILE A 109 -8.33 4.40 -34.85
C ILE A 109 -7.36 3.72 -33.88
N PHE A 110 -6.31 3.06 -34.40
CA PHE A 110 -5.29 2.42 -33.59
C PHE A 110 -4.57 3.42 -32.68
N ASN A 111 -4.16 4.57 -33.20
CA ASN A 111 -3.51 5.63 -32.42
C ASN A 111 -4.41 6.17 -31.31
N ILE A 112 -5.68 6.42 -31.61
CA ILE A 112 -6.66 6.89 -30.61
C ILE A 112 -6.82 5.86 -29.48
N MET A 113 -6.95 4.57 -29.82
CA MET A 113 -7.06 3.49 -28.84
C MET A 113 -5.75 3.35 -28.00
N PHE A 114 -4.60 3.42 -28.64
CA PHE A 114 -3.30 3.32 -27.99
C PHE A 114 -3.06 4.46 -26.99
N PHE A 115 -3.30 5.70 -27.39
CA PHE A 115 -3.18 6.86 -26.50
C PHE A 115 -4.24 6.84 -25.39
N GLY A 116 -5.46 6.42 -25.69
CA GLY A 116 -6.52 6.23 -24.69
C GLY A 116 -6.13 5.20 -23.61
N MET A 117 -5.50 4.10 -24.02
CA MET A 117 -4.98 3.09 -23.10
C MET A 117 -3.84 3.64 -22.21
N ILE A 118 -2.90 4.39 -22.78
CA ILE A 118 -1.81 5.03 -22.03
C ILE A 118 -2.38 5.99 -20.98
N ILE A 119 -3.33 6.83 -21.36
CA ILE A 119 -4.00 7.76 -20.44
C ILE A 119 -4.73 6.98 -19.34
N GLY A 120 -5.40 5.88 -19.66
CA GLY A 120 -6.06 4.99 -18.71
C GLY A 120 -5.05 4.40 -17.70
N ILE A 121 -3.92 3.89 -18.17
CA ILE A 121 -2.84 3.36 -17.31
C ILE A 121 -2.28 4.47 -16.40
N ILE A 122 -2.01 5.65 -16.94
CA ILE A 122 -1.49 6.78 -16.17
C ILE A 122 -2.48 7.19 -15.08
N THR A 123 -3.78 7.29 -15.39
CA THR A 123 -4.81 7.66 -14.41
C THR A 123 -4.95 6.62 -13.30
N VAL A 124 -4.85 5.33 -13.63
CA VAL A 124 -4.82 4.23 -12.65
C VAL A 124 -3.57 4.30 -11.77
N LEU A 125 -2.39 4.51 -12.36
CA LEU A 125 -1.12 4.61 -11.62
C LEU A 125 -1.09 5.84 -10.70
N VAL A 126 -1.59 6.98 -11.16
CA VAL A 126 -1.73 8.20 -10.34
C VAL A 126 -2.74 7.97 -9.22
N GLY A 127 -3.88 7.38 -9.51
CA GLY A 127 -4.90 7.04 -8.51
C GLY A 127 -4.40 6.04 -7.46
N TYR A 128 -3.57 5.06 -7.85
CA TYR A 128 -2.93 4.12 -6.94
C TYR A 128 -1.92 4.82 -6.01
N LYS A 129 -1.16 5.78 -6.53
CA LYS A 129 -0.19 6.57 -5.76
C LYS A 129 -0.84 7.44 -4.67
N ILE A 130 -2.01 8.02 -4.97
CA ILE A 130 -2.77 8.84 -4.01
C ILE A 130 -3.33 8.00 -2.85
N LYS A 131 -3.59 6.69 -3.07
CA LYS A 131 -4.19 5.79 -2.07
C LYS A 131 -3.18 5.15 -1.12
N ASN A 132 -1.90 5.18 -1.45
CA ASN A 132 -0.81 4.56 -0.66
C ASN A 132 -0.06 5.56 0.24
N GLY A 133 -0.58 6.75 0.47
CA GLY A 133 -0.05 7.71 1.43
C GLY A 133 -0.26 7.26 2.88
N PHE A 134 0.63 7.66 3.78
CA PHE A 134 0.48 7.42 5.21
C PHE A 134 -0.80 8.08 5.74
N ARG A 135 -1.56 7.33 6.54
CA ARG A 135 -2.79 7.83 7.13
C ARG A 135 -2.45 8.77 8.28
N VAL A 136 -2.87 10.02 8.16
CA VAL A 136 -2.80 10.99 9.26
C VAL A 136 -4.08 10.91 10.07
N VAL A 137 -3.94 10.75 11.37
CA VAL A 137 -5.05 10.66 12.33
C VAL A 137 -4.95 11.87 13.24
N ARG A 138 -6.03 12.65 13.35
CA ARG A 138 -6.06 13.82 14.23
C ARG A 138 -6.54 13.48 15.64
N HIS A 139 -7.47 12.53 15.74
CA HIS A 139 -7.98 12.03 17.01
C HIS A 139 -7.74 10.53 17.05
N THR A 140 -6.91 10.09 18.00
CA THR A 140 -6.60 8.67 18.20
C THR A 140 -7.66 7.95 18.99
N GLY A 141 -8.46 8.69 19.76
CA GLY A 141 -9.49 8.19 20.66
C GLY A 141 -8.94 7.48 21.91
N VAL A 142 -7.62 7.55 22.15
CA VAL A 142 -6.95 6.93 23.31
C VAL A 142 -6.42 8.03 24.21
N LYS A 143 -6.76 8.01 25.50
CA LYS A 143 -6.32 8.99 26.50
C LYS A 143 -5.30 8.40 27.46
N PHE A 144 -4.59 9.23 28.20
CA PHE A 144 -3.69 8.77 29.28
C PHE A 144 -4.39 7.99 30.38
N SER A 145 -5.69 8.21 30.58
CA SER A 145 -6.53 7.41 31.48
C SER A 145 -6.67 5.95 31.05
N ASP A 146 -6.46 5.65 29.77
CA ASP A 146 -6.53 4.29 29.21
C ASP A 146 -5.19 3.55 29.32
N VAL A 147 -4.12 4.27 29.71
CA VAL A 147 -2.78 3.74 29.92
C VAL A 147 -2.53 3.60 31.42
N ALA A 148 -2.46 2.36 31.91
CA ALA A 148 -2.17 2.11 33.32
C ALA A 148 -0.68 2.37 33.64
N GLY A 149 -0.40 3.01 34.75
CA GLY A 149 0.95 3.32 35.20
C GLY A 149 1.73 4.21 34.24
N LEU A 150 3.04 4.11 34.27
CA LEU A 150 3.97 4.89 33.43
C LEU A 150 3.84 6.41 33.65
N ASP A 151 3.49 6.83 34.86
CA ASP A 151 3.11 8.21 35.14
C ASP A 151 4.29 9.17 34.91
N ASP A 152 5.51 8.80 35.31
CA ASP A 152 6.73 9.58 35.04
C ASP A 152 6.99 9.69 33.52
N LEU A 153 6.83 8.59 32.79
CA LEU A 153 7.00 8.60 31.33
C LEU A 153 5.94 9.48 30.64
N LYS A 154 4.70 9.49 31.12
CA LYS A 154 3.66 10.36 30.58
C LYS A 154 4.01 11.83 30.79
N GLU A 155 4.52 12.18 31.96
CA GLU A 155 4.93 13.55 32.29
C GLU A 155 6.11 13.99 31.42
N ASP A 156 7.15 13.18 31.30
CA ASP A 156 8.30 13.44 30.42
C ASP A 156 7.91 13.63 28.97
N LEU A 157 7.04 12.76 28.46
CA LEU A 157 6.55 12.85 27.08
C LEU A 157 5.72 14.13 26.85
N MET A 158 4.93 14.56 27.83
CA MET A 158 4.19 15.83 27.73
C MET A 158 5.13 17.04 27.73
N GLN A 159 6.22 17.03 28.46
CA GLN A 159 7.24 18.07 28.40
C GLN A 159 7.84 18.18 27.00
N VAL A 160 8.15 17.05 26.38
CA VAL A 160 8.66 17.01 24.99
C VAL A 160 7.63 17.63 24.03
N VAL A 161 6.36 17.33 24.20
CA VAL A 161 5.28 17.88 23.37
C VAL A 161 5.12 19.39 23.58
N ASP A 162 5.26 19.91 24.81
CA ASP A 162 5.23 21.37 25.04
C ASP A 162 6.37 22.07 24.28
N ILE A 163 7.55 21.45 24.23
CA ILE A 163 8.68 21.95 23.44
C ILE A 163 8.35 21.96 21.93
N LEU A 164 7.65 20.94 21.44
CA LEU A 164 7.26 20.84 20.01
C LEU A 164 6.19 21.88 19.63
N ASN A 165 5.24 22.13 20.52
CA ASN A 165 4.16 23.11 20.30
C ASN A 165 4.68 24.56 20.38
N ASN A 166 5.69 24.79 21.20
CA ASN A 166 6.23 26.13 21.49
C ASN A 166 7.75 26.24 21.21
N PRO A 167 8.24 25.84 20.01
CA PRO A 167 9.68 25.72 19.75
C PRO A 167 10.44 27.03 19.94
N SER A 168 9.83 28.17 19.62
CA SER A 168 10.45 29.50 19.77
C SER A 168 10.74 29.86 21.24
N LYS A 169 9.87 29.51 22.17
CA LYS A 169 10.02 29.73 23.62
C LYS A 169 11.26 29.02 24.17
N PHE A 170 11.53 27.81 23.68
CA PHE A 170 12.62 26.98 24.17
C PHE A 170 13.95 27.26 23.44
N THR A 171 13.91 27.48 22.12
CA THR A 171 15.11 27.81 21.35
C THR A 171 15.70 29.18 21.72
N SER A 172 14.88 30.16 22.12
CA SER A 172 15.37 31.44 22.67
C SER A 172 16.17 31.29 23.95
N LYS A 173 15.94 30.19 24.72
CA LYS A 173 16.67 29.84 25.93
C LYS A 173 17.84 28.86 25.66
N GLY A 174 18.19 28.60 24.39
CA GLY A 174 19.24 27.67 24.01
C GLY A 174 18.84 26.19 24.10
N ILE A 175 17.59 25.87 24.40
CA ILE A 175 17.10 24.49 24.47
C ILE A 175 16.83 23.96 23.07
N ARG A 176 17.45 22.83 22.73
CA ARG A 176 17.25 22.16 21.45
C ARG A 176 16.10 21.11 21.58
N PRO A 177 15.00 21.25 20.83
CA PRO A 177 13.96 20.23 20.82
C PRO A 177 14.48 18.87 20.38
N PRO A 178 14.10 17.77 21.03
CA PRO A 178 14.45 16.44 20.57
C PRO A 178 13.76 16.14 19.24
N ARG A 179 14.46 15.36 18.38
CA ARG A 179 13.94 14.96 17.08
C ARG A 179 13.28 13.58 17.12
N GLY A 180 13.81 12.71 17.96
CA GLY A 180 13.35 11.34 18.06
C GLY A 180 13.45 10.76 19.43
N ILE A 181 12.53 9.86 19.75
CA ILE A 181 12.43 9.10 20.99
C ILE A 181 12.41 7.61 20.66
N ILE A 182 13.16 6.80 21.39
CA ILE A 182 13.02 5.34 21.37
C ILE A 182 12.24 4.90 22.61
N LEU A 183 11.18 4.14 22.39
CA LEU A 183 10.48 3.38 23.43
C LEU A 183 10.96 1.93 23.37
N GLU A 184 11.76 1.51 24.34
CA GLU A 184 12.24 0.14 24.47
C GLU A 184 11.43 -0.62 25.50
N GLY A 185 11.21 -1.89 25.29
CA GLY A 185 10.65 -2.78 26.30
C GLY A 185 9.99 -4.02 25.72
N PRO A 186 9.59 -4.97 26.58
CA PRO A 186 8.95 -6.20 26.15
C PRO A 186 7.68 -5.95 25.33
N PRO A 187 7.30 -6.86 24.44
CA PRO A 187 6.08 -6.75 23.65
C PRO A 187 4.83 -6.77 24.54
N GLY A 188 3.78 -6.08 24.15
CA GLY A 188 2.48 -6.09 24.84
C GLY A 188 2.39 -5.17 26.05
N ASN A 189 3.36 -4.27 26.29
CA ASN A 189 3.35 -3.34 27.43
C ASN A 189 2.90 -1.91 27.09
N GLY A 190 2.19 -1.73 25.97
CA GLY A 190 1.49 -0.48 25.68
C GLY A 190 2.34 0.61 25.01
N LYS A 191 3.51 0.30 24.40
CA LYS A 191 4.35 1.28 23.66
C LYS A 191 3.54 2.03 22.60
N THR A 192 2.74 1.34 21.81
CA THR A 192 1.86 1.93 20.79
C THR A 192 0.71 2.71 21.44
N LEU A 193 0.20 2.23 22.59
CA LEU A 193 -0.92 2.84 23.29
C LEU A 193 -0.52 4.21 23.86
N ILE A 194 0.64 4.29 24.53
CA ILE A 194 1.14 5.55 25.11
C ILE A 194 1.45 6.60 24.04
N ALA A 195 1.97 6.19 22.87
CA ALA A 195 2.21 7.11 21.78
C ALA A 195 0.90 7.68 21.18
N LYS A 196 -0.15 6.86 21.09
CA LYS A 196 -1.49 7.32 20.70
C LYS A 196 -2.09 8.25 21.73
N ALA A 197 -1.99 7.90 23.02
CA ALA A 197 -2.51 8.71 24.11
C ALA A 197 -1.82 10.08 24.16
N LEU A 198 -0.50 10.11 23.98
CA LEU A 198 0.27 11.34 23.88
C LEU A 198 -0.24 12.26 22.77
N ALA A 199 -0.50 11.73 21.57
CA ALA A 199 -0.97 12.51 20.44
C ALA A 199 -2.39 13.09 20.70
N GLU A 200 -3.25 12.31 21.36
CA GLU A 200 -4.61 12.76 21.73
C GLU A 200 -4.57 13.87 22.78
N GLU A 201 -3.85 13.67 23.90
CA GLU A 201 -3.74 14.65 24.97
C GLU A 201 -3.08 15.95 24.49
N ALA A 202 -2.12 15.85 23.59
CA ALA A 202 -1.43 16.98 22.99
C ALA A 202 -2.21 17.66 21.86
N ASN A 203 -3.29 17.05 21.36
CA ASN A 203 -4.05 17.47 20.17
C ASN A 203 -3.14 17.65 18.94
N ILE A 204 -2.23 16.71 18.72
CA ILE A 204 -1.24 16.70 17.63
C ILE A 204 -1.60 15.61 16.63
N ASN A 205 -1.34 15.89 15.33
CA ASN A 205 -1.51 14.90 14.27
C ASN A 205 -0.62 13.66 14.51
N PHE A 206 -1.15 12.48 14.25
CA PHE A 206 -0.52 11.22 14.50
C PHE A 206 -0.44 10.37 13.22
N ILE A 207 0.74 9.86 12.93
CA ILE A 207 0.99 8.90 11.85
C ILE A 207 1.55 7.63 12.48
N ALA A 208 0.85 6.50 12.33
CA ALA A 208 1.36 5.20 12.75
C ALA A 208 1.76 4.36 11.54
N THR A 209 2.91 3.73 11.63
CA THR A 209 3.43 2.77 10.65
C THR A 209 4.23 1.68 11.36
N ARG A 210 4.56 0.60 10.68
CA ARG A 210 5.40 -0.48 11.19
C ARG A 210 6.70 -0.56 10.40
N GLY A 211 7.76 -1.05 11.00
CA GLY A 211 9.02 -1.32 10.31
C GLY A 211 8.81 -2.15 9.03
N ALA A 212 8.00 -3.19 9.11
CA ALA A 212 7.67 -4.04 7.96
C ALA A 212 7.02 -3.30 6.77
N ASP A 213 6.33 -2.17 7.00
CA ASP A 213 5.70 -1.40 5.93
C ASP A 213 6.72 -0.79 4.95
N PHE A 214 7.98 -0.63 5.37
CA PHE A 214 9.07 -0.11 4.54
C PHE A 214 9.79 -1.18 3.74
N GLN A 215 9.68 -2.44 4.15
CA GLN A 215 10.25 -3.54 3.41
C GLN A 215 9.47 -3.76 2.11
N SER A 216 10.18 -4.05 1.02
CA SER A 216 9.59 -4.27 -0.28
C SER A 216 10.45 -5.23 -1.09
N ALA A 217 9.81 -6.10 -1.87
CA ALA A 217 10.50 -6.94 -2.85
C ALA A 217 11.15 -6.12 -3.99
N PHE A 218 10.74 -4.86 -4.17
CA PHE A 218 11.29 -3.98 -5.20
C PHE A 218 12.35 -3.05 -4.59
N MET A 219 13.55 -3.06 -5.17
CA MET A 219 14.66 -2.19 -4.76
C MET A 219 14.26 -0.72 -4.75
N SER A 220 14.73 0.01 -3.75
CA SER A 220 14.53 1.46 -3.55
C SER A 220 13.09 1.89 -3.20
N MET A 221 12.12 0.99 -3.09
CA MET A 221 10.76 1.34 -2.65
C MET A 221 10.72 1.70 -1.17
N GLY A 222 11.51 1.02 -0.32
CA GLY A 222 11.61 1.30 1.11
C GLY A 222 12.13 2.71 1.37
N SER A 223 13.23 3.09 0.75
CA SER A 223 13.79 4.45 0.85
C SER A 223 12.82 5.53 0.38
N ARG A 224 12.04 5.26 -0.67
CA ARG A 224 10.99 6.19 -1.14
C ARG A 224 9.87 6.35 -0.13
N LYS A 225 9.42 5.25 0.50
CA LYS A 225 8.40 5.30 1.56
C LYS A 225 8.87 6.11 2.77
N ILE A 226 10.15 6.00 3.18
CA ILE A 226 10.73 6.84 4.22
C ILE A 226 10.58 8.33 3.85
N LYS A 227 11.01 8.73 2.66
CA LYS A 227 10.87 10.11 2.18
C LYS A 227 9.42 10.59 2.15
N ASP A 228 8.51 9.74 1.72
CA ASP A 228 7.08 10.07 1.66
C ASP A 228 6.46 10.19 3.07
N LEU A 229 6.90 9.38 4.06
CA LEU A 229 6.53 9.49 5.46
C LEU A 229 6.92 10.86 6.03
N PHE A 230 8.19 11.21 5.91
CA PHE A 230 8.72 12.47 6.43
C PHE A 230 8.05 13.67 5.75
N ARG A 231 7.88 13.63 4.43
CA ARG A 231 7.17 14.68 3.68
C ARG A 231 5.71 14.81 4.10
N THR A 232 5.04 13.69 4.44
CA THR A 232 3.66 13.70 4.95
C THR A 232 3.60 14.32 6.34
N ALA A 233 4.52 13.96 7.23
CA ALA A 233 4.60 14.53 8.58
C ALA A 233 4.81 16.06 8.54
N LEU A 234 5.74 16.54 7.70
CA LEU A 234 6.01 17.98 7.52
C LEU A 234 4.80 18.77 7.00
N ARG A 235 3.97 18.15 6.17
CA ARG A 235 2.74 18.80 5.66
C ARG A 235 1.63 18.92 6.71
N HIS A 236 1.70 18.09 7.76
CA HIS A 236 0.67 18.01 8.80
C HIS A 236 1.22 18.35 10.19
N LYS A 237 2.20 19.22 10.25
CA LYS A 237 2.80 19.67 11.52
C LYS A 237 1.82 20.55 12.33
N PRO A 238 1.84 20.50 13.68
CA PRO A 238 2.67 19.59 14.48
C PRO A 238 2.22 18.13 14.35
N CYS A 239 3.20 17.22 14.31
CA CYS A 239 2.93 15.80 14.00
C CYS A 239 3.84 14.86 14.79
N ILE A 240 3.27 13.79 15.34
CA ILE A 240 3.99 12.65 15.90
C ILE A 240 3.98 11.52 14.87
N VAL A 241 5.15 11.03 14.51
CA VAL A 241 5.34 9.84 13.67
C VAL A 241 5.73 8.68 14.57
N PHE A 242 4.90 7.68 14.65
CA PHE A 242 5.16 6.46 15.42
C PHE A 242 5.51 5.32 14.48
N ILE A 243 6.66 4.67 14.73
CA ILE A 243 7.14 3.52 13.96
C ILE A 243 7.23 2.34 14.92
N ASP A 244 6.29 1.41 14.81
CA ASP A 244 6.29 0.16 15.58
C ASP A 244 7.29 -0.84 14.97
N GLU A 245 7.78 -1.78 15.79
CA GLU A 245 8.79 -2.77 15.38
C GLU A 245 9.95 -2.09 14.63
N PHE A 246 10.47 -1.04 15.23
CA PHE A 246 11.50 -0.19 14.62
C PHE A 246 12.80 -0.95 14.30
N ASP A 247 13.12 -1.95 15.09
CA ASP A 247 14.22 -2.90 14.86
C ASP A 247 14.13 -3.57 13.48
N GLY A 248 12.93 -3.85 12.96
CA GLY A 248 12.74 -4.44 11.64
C GLY A 248 13.35 -3.66 10.46
N ILE A 249 13.63 -2.36 10.62
CA ILE A 249 14.25 -1.50 9.58
C ILE A 249 15.52 -0.78 10.06
N ALA A 250 15.75 -0.77 11.35
CA ALA A 250 16.81 0.01 11.99
C ALA A 250 17.91 -0.88 12.59
N GLU A 251 17.93 -2.17 12.27
CA GLU A 251 18.94 -3.10 12.72
C GLU A 251 20.33 -2.74 12.18
N ARG A 252 21.38 -3.14 12.89
CA ARG A 252 22.78 -2.87 12.52
C ARG A 252 23.06 -3.30 11.09
N ARG A 253 23.81 -2.48 10.38
CA ARG A 253 24.15 -2.69 8.97
C ARG A 253 24.97 -3.96 8.76
N ASN A 254 24.50 -4.77 7.80
CA ASN A 254 25.26 -5.92 7.30
C ASN A 254 25.79 -5.60 5.90
N TYR A 255 27.11 -5.39 5.78
CA TYR A 255 27.75 -5.04 4.50
C TYR A 255 28.11 -6.26 3.64
N ALA A 256 28.22 -7.45 4.26
CA ALA A 256 28.52 -8.70 3.58
C ALA A 256 27.25 -9.48 3.17
N GLY A 257 26.08 -8.91 3.40
CA GLY A 257 24.80 -9.58 3.30
C GLY A 257 24.19 -9.66 1.90
N THR A 258 23.01 -10.23 1.88
CA THR A 258 22.17 -10.49 0.70
C THR A 258 21.57 -9.21 0.10
N GLY A 259 20.75 -9.35 -0.94
CA GLY A 259 19.97 -8.23 -1.53
C GLY A 259 19.05 -7.54 -0.53
N VAL A 260 18.51 -8.31 0.44
CA VAL A 260 17.65 -7.78 1.51
C VAL A 260 18.44 -6.86 2.45
N ASP A 261 19.65 -7.27 2.85
CA ASP A 261 20.52 -6.45 3.70
C ASP A 261 20.91 -5.13 3.02
N LYS A 262 21.15 -5.16 1.71
CA LYS A 262 21.45 -3.96 0.93
C LYS A 262 20.26 -2.99 0.89
N GLU A 263 19.04 -3.50 0.81
CA GLU A 263 17.85 -2.65 0.84
C GLU A 263 17.62 -2.08 2.26
N ASN A 264 17.80 -2.87 3.32
CA ASN A 264 17.74 -2.39 4.69
C ASN A 264 18.78 -1.27 4.94
N ASN A 265 20.01 -1.44 4.47
CA ASN A 265 21.05 -0.41 4.56
C ASN A 265 20.67 0.89 3.83
N ARG A 266 19.94 0.81 2.72
CA ARG A 266 19.41 1.98 1.99
C ARG A 266 18.28 2.66 2.76
N ILE A 267 17.39 1.89 3.38
CA ILE A 267 16.31 2.41 4.25
C ILE A 267 16.93 3.19 5.41
N ILE A 268 17.91 2.60 6.12
CA ILE A 268 18.64 3.26 7.21
C ILE A 268 19.29 4.56 6.72
N THR A 269 19.98 4.52 5.58
CA THR A 269 20.62 5.72 5.01
C THR A 269 19.62 6.81 4.68
N SER A 270 18.46 6.43 4.14
CA SER A 270 17.38 7.36 3.85
C SER A 270 16.81 7.98 5.13
N MET A 271 16.58 7.16 6.17
CA MET A 271 16.12 7.61 7.49
C MET A 271 17.10 8.63 8.09
N LEU A 272 18.39 8.31 8.10
CA LEU A 272 19.44 9.20 8.59
C LEU A 272 19.44 10.54 7.83
N SER A 273 19.36 10.49 6.50
CA SER A 273 19.33 11.69 5.66
C SER A 273 18.10 12.57 5.93
N GLU A 274 16.93 11.96 6.09
CA GLU A 274 15.71 12.71 6.40
C GLU A 274 15.78 13.31 7.81
N MET A 275 16.25 12.56 8.82
CA MET A 275 16.41 13.06 10.19
C MET A 275 17.44 14.20 10.28
N ASP A 276 18.55 14.12 9.54
CA ASP A 276 19.54 15.19 9.51
C ASP A 276 19.03 16.43 8.79
N GLY A 277 18.18 16.26 7.78
CA GLY A 277 17.52 17.33 7.05
C GLY A 277 16.45 18.10 7.83
N PHE A 278 15.98 17.55 8.96
CA PHE A 278 15.00 18.22 9.82
C PHE A 278 15.60 19.38 10.60
N ASN A 279 14.92 20.52 10.56
CA ASN A 279 15.14 21.57 11.55
C ASN A 279 14.38 21.23 12.83
N SER A 280 15.00 21.48 13.99
CA SER A 280 14.35 21.32 15.30
C SER A 280 13.09 22.21 15.48
N LYS A 281 12.84 23.14 14.55
CA LYS A 281 11.66 24.02 14.50
C LYS A 281 10.51 23.45 13.66
N ASP A 282 10.69 22.26 13.06
CA ASP A 282 9.69 21.73 12.12
C ASP A 282 8.44 21.13 12.79
N GLY A 283 8.44 21.02 14.13
CA GLY A 283 7.25 20.54 14.86
C GLY A 283 6.90 19.08 14.56
N VAL A 284 7.90 18.24 14.24
CA VAL A 284 7.73 16.81 14.01
C VAL A 284 8.56 16.04 15.01
N LEU A 285 7.93 15.08 15.70
CA LEU A 285 8.59 14.14 16.62
C LEU A 285 8.47 12.72 16.05
N ILE A 286 9.59 12.00 16.02
CA ILE A 286 9.60 10.60 15.63
C ILE A 286 9.72 9.73 16.88
N ILE A 287 8.82 8.76 17.03
CA ILE A 287 8.85 7.80 18.12
C ILE A 287 9.03 6.41 17.52
N GLY A 288 10.18 5.79 17.77
CA GLY A 288 10.44 4.40 17.40
C GLY A 288 10.15 3.47 18.58
N ALA A 289 9.39 2.40 18.39
CA ALA A 289 9.17 1.37 19.38
C ALA A 289 9.95 0.11 19.01
N THR A 290 10.72 -0.43 19.94
CA THR A 290 11.54 -1.65 19.75
C THR A 290 11.50 -2.55 20.97
N ASN A 291 11.76 -3.82 20.76
CA ASN A 291 11.99 -4.78 21.84
C ASN A 291 13.49 -4.92 22.18
N SER A 292 14.38 -4.40 21.33
CA SER A 292 15.83 -4.50 21.50
C SER A 292 16.53 -3.21 21.05
N TYR A 293 16.82 -2.33 22.00
CA TYR A 293 17.58 -1.12 21.73
C TYR A 293 19.00 -1.39 21.23
N ASN A 294 19.63 -2.45 21.76
CA ASN A 294 21.00 -2.79 21.42
C ASN A 294 21.19 -3.34 20.01
N SER A 295 20.11 -3.79 19.36
CA SER A 295 20.14 -4.24 17.96
C SER A 295 20.12 -3.08 16.96
N LEU A 296 19.75 -1.87 17.40
CA LEU A 296 19.63 -0.72 16.53
C LEU A 296 20.98 -0.24 15.98
N GLU A 297 20.94 0.29 14.77
CA GLU A 297 22.10 0.93 14.12
C GLU A 297 22.62 2.11 14.96
N PRO A 298 23.89 2.07 15.38
CA PRO A 298 24.46 3.11 16.26
C PRO A 298 24.34 4.53 15.70
N ALA A 299 24.32 4.67 14.37
CA ALA A 299 24.17 5.97 13.74
C ALA A 299 22.78 6.61 13.97
N LEU A 300 21.72 5.81 14.15
CA LEU A 300 20.37 6.30 14.41
C LEU A 300 20.23 6.83 15.85
N ILE A 301 20.87 6.20 16.81
CA ILE A 301 20.75 6.51 18.24
C ILE A 301 21.78 7.55 18.74
N ARG A 302 22.41 8.29 17.82
CA ARG A 302 23.31 9.40 18.14
C ARG A 302 22.51 10.68 18.43
N PRO A 303 23.06 11.58 19.30
CA PRO A 303 22.47 12.89 19.55
C PRO A 303 22.17 13.65 18.26
N GLY A 304 21.00 14.25 18.20
CA GLY A 304 20.50 14.94 17.02
C GLY A 304 19.59 14.09 16.13
N ARG A 305 19.34 12.84 16.49
CA ARG A 305 18.45 11.88 15.81
C ARG A 305 17.46 11.30 16.80
N PHE A 306 17.68 10.08 17.27
CA PHE A 306 16.92 9.56 18.41
C PHE A 306 17.66 9.94 19.69
N ASP A 307 17.31 11.10 20.21
CA ASP A 307 18.03 11.76 21.32
C ASP A 307 17.69 11.15 22.68
N ILE A 308 16.49 10.62 22.82
CA ILE A 308 15.95 10.18 24.10
C ILE A 308 15.54 8.71 24.01
N LYS A 309 15.85 7.98 25.08
CA LYS A 309 15.43 6.60 25.27
C LYS A 309 14.57 6.51 26.51
N TYR A 310 13.40 5.91 26.38
CA TYR A 310 12.54 5.53 27.50
C TYR A 310 12.34 4.03 27.53
N THR A 311 12.32 3.46 28.72
CA THR A 311 12.04 2.05 28.95
C THR A 311 10.60 1.86 29.38
N VAL A 312 9.87 0.98 28.73
CA VAL A 312 8.51 0.54 29.08
C VAL A 312 8.62 -0.88 29.65
N PRO A 313 8.78 -1.04 30.99
CA PRO A 313 8.97 -2.33 31.62
C PRO A 313 7.70 -3.17 31.65
N ASN A 314 7.79 -4.38 32.15
CA ASN A 314 6.62 -5.14 32.57
C ASN A 314 5.93 -4.40 33.71
N PRO A 315 4.59 -4.50 33.83
CA PRO A 315 3.82 -3.77 34.84
C PRO A 315 4.21 -4.21 36.24
N ASP A 316 4.50 -3.25 37.11
CA ASP A 316 4.68 -3.47 38.55
C ASP A 316 3.34 -3.77 39.23
N LEU A 317 3.35 -4.01 40.53
CA LEU A 317 2.12 -4.37 41.26
C LEU A 317 1.04 -3.29 41.15
N GLU A 318 1.41 -2.04 41.32
CA GLU A 318 0.48 -0.92 41.24
C GLU A 318 -0.14 -0.77 39.86
N THR A 319 0.69 -0.85 38.84
CA THR A 319 0.25 -0.83 37.45
C THR A 319 -0.65 -2.02 37.12
N ARG A 320 -0.35 -3.24 37.65
CA ARG A 320 -1.22 -4.40 37.44
C ARG A 320 -2.60 -4.22 38.10
N ILE A 321 -2.65 -3.62 39.29
CA ILE A 321 -3.94 -3.29 39.95
C ILE A 321 -4.74 -2.31 39.07
N LYS A 322 -4.11 -1.24 38.56
CA LYS A 322 -4.70 -0.29 37.63
C LYS A 322 -5.19 -0.97 36.35
N LEU A 323 -4.41 -1.89 35.79
CA LEU A 323 -4.80 -2.67 34.59
C LEU A 323 -6.04 -3.52 34.87
N ILE A 324 -6.06 -4.25 35.98
CA ILE A 324 -7.22 -5.04 36.40
C ILE A 324 -8.44 -4.17 36.52
N GLU A 325 -8.31 -2.98 37.12
CA GLU A 325 -9.44 -2.03 37.26
C GLU A 325 -9.96 -1.56 35.87
N ILE A 326 -9.06 -1.25 34.96
CA ILE A 326 -9.45 -0.86 33.59
C ILE A 326 -10.19 -2.00 32.88
N TYR A 327 -9.62 -3.20 32.92
CA TYR A 327 -10.17 -4.35 32.18
C TYR A 327 -11.41 -4.97 32.86
N THR A 328 -11.60 -4.77 34.16
CA THR A 328 -12.77 -5.28 34.89
C THR A 328 -13.90 -4.28 35.02
N LYS A 329 -13.79 -3.06 34.49
CA LYS A 329 -14.91 -2.05 34.50
C LYS A 329 -16.24 -2.63 33.98
N LYS A 330 -16.19 -3.54 33.03
CA LYS A 330 -17.35 -4.22 32.41
C LYS A 330 -17.42 -5.71 32.72
N ARG A 331 -16.54 -6.22 33.62
CA ARG A 331 -16.38 -7.62 33.96
C ARG A 331 -16.37 -7.74 35.46
N GLN A 332 -17.21 -8.59 36.04
CA GLN A 332 -17.22 -8.78 37.47
C GLN A 332 -16.34 -9.95 37.84
N VAL A 333 -15.36 -9.73 38.68
CA VAL A 333 -14.54 -10.78 39.31
C VAL A 333 -15.17 -11.07 40.67
N ASP A 334 -15.16 -12.34 41.09
CA ASP A 334 -15.71 -12.75 42.39
C ASP A 334 -15.00 -12.04 43.56
N GLU A 335 -15.77 -11.63 44.54
CA GLU A 335 -15.26 -10.87 45.69
C GLU A 335 -14.33 -11.67 46.61
N SER A 336 -14.33 -13.01 46.46
CA SER A 336 -13.40 -13.88 47.15
C SER A 336 -11.94 -13.72 46.66
N ILE A 337 -11.75 -13.10 45.48
CA ILE A 337 -10.47 -12.87 44.86
C ILE A 337 -10.13 -11.38 45.00
N PRO A 338 -9.35 -10.95 46.01
CA PRO A 338 -8.90 -9.57 46.12
C PRO A 338 -8.08 -9.13 44.91
N LYS A 339 -8.28 -7.90 44.45
CA LYS A 339 -7.54 -7.33 43.29
C LYS A 339 -6.04 -7.43 43.47
N GLU A 340 -5.52 -7.23 44.67
CA GLU A 340 -4.08 -7.40 44.97
C GLU A 340 -3.60 -8.83 44.75
N ASN A 341 -4.41 -9.82 45.16
CA ASN A 341 -4.07 -11.23 44.99
C ASN A 341 -4.05 -11.58 43.48
N LEU A 342 -5.03 -11.09 42.73
CA LEU A 342 -5.07 -11.26 41.27
C LEU A 342 -3.89 -10.58 40.60
N ALA A 343 -3.53 -9.36 41.01
CA ALA A 343 -2.36 -8.64 40.52
C ALA A 343 -1.05 -9.38 40.83
N ASN A 344 -0.96 -9.98 42.01
CA ASN A 344 0.18 -10.82 42.41
C ASN A 344 0.25 -12.14 41.61
N ALA A 345 -0.90 -12.72 41.28
CA ALA A 345 -0.94 -13.91 40.42
C ALA A 345 -0.45 -13.64 39.01
N PHE A 346 -0.54 -12.42 38.52
CA PHE A 346 -0.12 -11.94 37.21
C PHE A 346 1.29 -11.34 37.16
N GLU A 347 2.15 -11.61 38.14
CA GLU A 347 3.45 -10.96 38.35
C GLU A 347 4.39 -10.99 37.13
N THR A 348 4.36 -12.06 36.34
CA THR A 348 5.26 -12.25 35.19
C THR A 348 4.64 -11.81 33.85
N LEU A 349 3.39 -11.39 33.87
CA LEU A 349 2.63 -11.14 32.65
C LEU A 349 2.83 -9.73 32.11
N SER A 350 2.85 -9.59 30.78
CA SER A 350 2.74 -8.30 30.13
C SER A 350 1.30 -7.74 30.24
N SER A 351 1.13 -6.45 30.02
CA SER A 351 -0.18 -5.81 30.08
C SER A 351 -1.21 -6.45 29.12
N SER A 352 -0.80 -6.84 27.92
CA SER A 352 -1.67 -7.53 26.97
C SER A 352 -1.99 -8.97 27.39
N ALA A 353 -1.05 -9.65 28.07
CA ALA A 353 -1.31 -11.00 28.59
C ALA A 353 -2.36 -10.96 29.72
N VAL A 354 -2.30 -9.95 30.59
CA VAL A 354 -3.35 -9.72 31.63
C VAL A 354 -4.71 -9.53 30.97
N GLU A 355 -4.79 -8.70 29.95
CA GLU A 355 -6.04 -8.49 29.20
C GLU A 355 -6.57 -9.79 28.60
N THR A 356 -5.68 -10.56 27.95
CA THR A 356 -6.02 -11.84 27.31
C THR A 356 -6.61 -12.83 28.29
N ILE A 357 -5.97 -13.01 29.47
CA ILE A 357 -6.46 -13.93 30.50
C ILE A 357 -7.82 -13.49 31.04
N LEU A 358 -7.97 -12.20 31.35
CA LEU A 358 -9.24 -11.70 31.89
C LEU A 358 -10.38 -11.81 30.87
N ASN A 359 -10.06 -11.62 29.58
CA ASN A 359 -11.04 -11.78 28.51
C ASN A 359 -11.45 -13.26 28.33
N GLU A 360 -10.49 -14.16 28.33
CA GLU A 360 -10.75 -15.60 28.23
C GLU A 360 -11.51 -16.13 29.46
N ALA A 361 -11.12 -15.68 30.65
CA ALA A 361 -11.83 -16.04 31.89
C ALA A 361 -13.29 -15.58 31.87
N GLN A 362 -13.56 -14.36 31.39
CA GLN A 362 -14.94 -13.87 31.24
C GLN A 362 -15.74 -14.70 30.23
N MET A 363 -15.09 -15.13 29.13
CA MET A 363 -15.75 -15.98 28.15
C MET A 363 -16.09 -17.36 28.76
N LEU A 364 -15.15 -17.95 29.51
CA LEU A 364 -15.38 -19.23 30.19
C LEU A 364 -16.46 -19.12 31.26
N ALA A 365 -16.44 -18.07 32.08
CA ALA A 365 -17.50 -17.80 33.07
C ALA A 365 -18.88 -17.74 32.39
N SER A 366 -18.98 -17.03 31.26
CA SER A 366 -20.23 -16.93 30.52
C SER A 366 -20.71 -18.28 29.96
N LEU A 367 -19.79 -19.12 29.46
CA LEU A 367 -20.11 -20.47 28.97
C LEU A 367 -20.55 -21.40 30.08
N ASN A 368 -20.02 -21.25 31.30
CA ASN A 368 -20.34 -22.03 32.48
C ASN A 368 -21.58 -21.49 33.26
N ASN A 369 -22.24 -20.45 32.73
CA ASN A 369 -23.33 -19.71 33.39
C ASN A 369 -22.94 -19.11 34.76
N HIS A 370 -21.70 -18.67 34.89
CA HIS A 370 -21.26 -17.91 36.05
C HIS A 370 -21.54 -16.42 35.84
N ASP A 371 -22.13 -15.74 36.79
CA ASP A 371 -22.39 -14.29 36.76
C ASP A 371 -21.11 -13.46 36.92
N LYS A 372 -20.08 -14.05 37.56
CA LYS A 372 -18.78 -13.44 37.85
C LYS A 372 -17.66 -14.38 37.46
N ILE A 373 -16.47 -13.82 37.19
CA ILE A 373 -15.26 -14.63 36.97
C ILE A 373 -14.83 -15.29 38.26
N LEU A 374 -14.81 -16.61 38.28
CA LEU A 374 -14.39 -17.42 39.43
C LEU A 374 -12.90 -17.80 39.30
N GLU A 375 -12.31 -18.34 40.40
CA GLU A 375 -10.92 -18.84 40.41
C GLU A 375 -10.70 -19.92 39.34
N ASP A 376 -11.65 -20.85 39.21
CA ASP A 376 -11.57 -21.94 38.21
C ASP A 376 -11.56 -21.41 36.77
N ASP A 377 -12.34 -20.33 36.47
CA ASP A 377 -12.35 -19.70 35.16
C ASP A 377 -10.99 -19.07 34.83
N LEU A 378 -10.31 -18.46 35.81
CA LEU A 378 -8.96 -17.90 35.67
C LEU A 378 -7.90 -19.00 35.41
N ILE A 379 -8.01 -20.12 36.14
CA ILE A 379 -7.09 -21.27 35.98
C ILE A 379 -7.28 -21.89 34.59
N LEU A 380 -8.53 -22.11 34.18
CA LEU A 380 -8.85 -22.64 32.84
C LEU A 380 -8.37 -21.68 31.73
N ALA A 381 -8.59 -20.37 31.91
CA ALA A 381 -8.12 -19.36 30.96
C ALA A 381 -6.60 -19.35 30.82
N SER A 382 -5.87 -19.45 31.94
CA SER A 382 -4.40 -19.58 31.97
C SER A 382 -3.92 -20.80 31.17
N ASN A 383 -4.53 -21.95 31.41
CA ASN A 383 -4.18 -23.19 30.71
C ASN A 383 -4.47 -23.11 29.20
N LYS A 384 -5.62 -22.57 28.82
CA LYS A 384 -6.06 -22.45 27.43
C LYS A 384 -5.21 -21.45 26.63
N THR A 385 -4.80 -20.37 27.27
CA THR A 385 -3.95 -19.33 26.62
C THR A 385 -2.47 -19.63 26.69
N ASN A 386 -2.03 -20.66 27.41
CA ASN A 386 -0.63 -20.95 27.73
C ASN A 386 0.11 -19.77 28.40
N LEU A 387 -0.60 -18.95 29.15
CA LEU A 387 -0.07 -17.83 29.90
C LEU A 387 -0.04 -18.20 31.40
N PRO A 388 1.13 -18.50 32.00
CA PRO A 388 1.21 -19.03 33.35
C PRO A 388 0.82 -17.97 34.38
N ILE A 389 -0.07 -18.30 35.29
CA ILE A 389 -0.42 -17.50 36.46
C ILE A 389 0.04 -18.20 37.75
N ASN A 390 0.32 -17.42 38.77
CA ASN A 390 0.70 -17.98 40.07
C ASN A 390 -0.57 -18.27 40.90
N ILE A 391 -1.10 -19.49 40.75
CA ILE A 391 -2.37 -19.92 41.39
C ILE A 391 -2.29 -19.79 42.93
N SER A 392 -1.12 -20.04 43.55
CA SER A 392 -0.99 -19.96 45.00
C SER A 392 -1.23 -18.55 45.58
N LYS A 393 -1.10 -17.51 44.73
CA LYS A 393 -1.31 -16.11 45.09
C LYS A 393 -2.76 -15.66 44.91
N LEU A 394 -3.61 -16.42 44.22
CA LEU A 394 -5.04 -16.09 44.06
C LEU A 394 -5.82 -16.17 45.38
N ARG A 395 -5.46 -17.14 46.24
CA ARG A 395 -6.18 -17.41 47.48
C ARG A 395 -5.78 -16.43 48.58
N ARG A 396 -6.75 -15.97 49.37
CA ARG A 396 -6.44 -15.26 50.60
C ARG A 396 -5.54 -16.16 51.46
N LYS A 397 -4.38 -15.63 51.90
CA LYS A 397 -3.69 -16.25 53.03
C LYS A 397 -4.67 -16.27 54.21
N LYS A 398 -5.03 -17.46 54.68
CA LYS A 398 -5.79 -17.63 55.89
C LYS A 398 -5.05 -17.11 57.08
#